data_e26616661d3b3fcc74469c027e36a572
#
_entry.id   e26616661d3b3fcc74469c027e36a572
#
_cell.length_a   1.000
_cell.length_b   1.000
_cell.length_c   1.000
_cell.angle_alpha   90.00
_cell.angle_beta   90.00
_cell.angle_gamma   90.00
#
_symmetry.space_group_name_H-M   'P 1'
#
loop_
_entity.id
_entity.type
_entity.pdbx_description
1 polymer ?
#
loop_
_entity_poly.entity_id
_entity_poly.type
_entity_poly.pdbx_seq_one_letter_code
_entity_poly.pdbx_strand_id
1 'polypeptide(L)'
;MPPVTTIAEIGKNEGQAVTIRGWLYNLRESGKLLFPQFRDGSGIIQGVVPKNAVTPEVFDAIKTLTQESSVIVEGKVRADKRAPGGYELDVSNVQVVQRVPESNPYPITPKEHGTDFLMEHRHLWVRSQRQAAILRVRAEIIKATRDFFDDRGFTLTDPPIITPAACEGTSTLFPVDYFEEQAFLTQSGQLYVEATAMALGKVYSFGPTFRAEKSKTRRHLTEFWMVEPEVAYATLDDVMELGEGLITAIVKRCLERRRADLQTIGRDVSKLEKIEPPFPRISYDDAVKNLQEGFSKGALESKFEWGGDLGSPDETYLSSQFDKPVMVHRYPAKVKAFYMEPDPQRPELALCVDVLAPEGYGEIIGGSQRMASHDLLLQRIHEHGLPEEAFKWYLDLRKFGSVPHGGFGMGIERAVAWICGLEHVRETIPFPRMLYRLYP
;
A
#
# COMPACT_ATOMS: atom_id res chain seq x y z
N MET A 1 8.89 34.77 20.32
CA MET A 1 8.20 33.51 20.06
C MET A 1 9.10 32.36 20.50
N PRO A 2 8.66 31.43 21.34
CA PRO A 2 9.42 30.22 21.67
C PRO A 2 9.78 29.42 20.41
N PRO A 3 10.77 28.50 20.48
CA PRO A 3 11.15 27.69 19.32
C PRO A 3 9.99 26.83 18.83
N VAL A 4 9.90 26.70 17.50
CA VAL A 4 8.89 25.85 16.85
C VAL A 4 9.32 24.38 16.95
N THR A 5 8.41 23.51 17.39
CA THR A 5 8.61 22.07 17.46
C THR A 5 7.41 21.32 16.89
N THR A 6 7.60 20.03 16.58
CA THR A 6 6.51 19.11 16.21
C THR A 6 5.99 18.37 17.44
N ILE A 7 4.74 17.92 17.37
CA ILE A 7 4.14 17.12 18.47
C ILE A 7 4.90 15.80 18.66
N ALA A 8 5.40 15.18 17.60
CA ALA A 8 6.22 13.96 17.71
C ALA A 8 7.52 14.17 18.50
N GLU A 9 8.06 15.39 18.50
CA GLU A 9 9.31 15.72 19.21
C GLU A 9 9.08 16.44 20.54
N ILE A 10 7.82 16.55 20.98
CA ILE A 10 7.44 17.38 22.13
C ILE A 10 8.16 16.95 23.42
N GLY A 11 8.40 15.65 23.62
CA GLY A 11 9.10 15.13 24.77
C GLY A 11 10.55 15.60 24.92
N LYS A 12 11.20 16.02 23.83
CA LYS A 12 12.55 16.61 23.88
C LYS A 12 12.58 18.01 24.53
N ASN A 13 11.39 18.60 24.69
CA ASN A 13 11.20 19.97 25.18
C ASN A 13 10.48 20.01 26.53
N GLU A 14 10.52 18.94 27.31
CA GLU A 14 9.89 18.90 28.64
C GLU A 14 10.37 20.06 29.52
N GLY A 15 9.42 20.76 30.15
CA GLY A 15 9.68 21.92 31.00
C GLY A 15 9.99 23.21 30.23
N GLN A 16 10.11 23.18 28.91
CA GLN A 16 10.44 24.34 28.06
C GLN A 16 9.17 24.94 27.43
N ALA A 17 9.24 26.23 27.10
CA ALA A 17 8.25 26.88 26.27
C ALA A 17 8.49 26.60 24.79
N VAL A 18 7.45 26.20 24.07
CA VAL A 18 7.50 25.86 22.64
C VAL A 18 6.36 26.53 21.87
N THR A 19 6.52 26.55 20.55
CA THR A 19 5.48 26.95 19.60
C THR A 19 5.08 25.74 18.76
N ILE A 20 3.76 25.44 18.69
CA ILE A 20 3.18 24.42 17.81
C ILE A 20 2.35 25.13 16.74
N ARG A 21 2.51 24.72 15.48
CA ARG A 21 1.72 25.18 14.34
C ARG A 21 0.81 24.05 13.89
N GLY A 22 -0.51 24.27 13.90
CA GLY A 22 -1.41 23.16 13.60
C GLY A 22 -2.87 23.59 13.53
N TRP A 23 -3.73 22.69 13.88
CA TRP A 23 -5.19 22.83 13.80
C TRP A 23 -5.84 22.36 15.08
N LEU A 24 -6.98 22.99 15.45
CA LEU A 24 -7.83 22.50 16.53
C LEU A 24 -8.52 21.21 16.07
N TYR A 25 -8.18 20.10 16.71
CA TYR A 25 -8.84 18.81 16.46
C TYR A 25 -10.14 18.66 17.23
N ASN A 26 -10.13 19.03 18.52
CA ASN A 26 -11.28 18.97 19.41
C ASN A 26 -11.12 19.98 20.55
N LEU A 27 -12.23 20.38 21.17
CA LEU A 27 -12.24 21.26 22.35
C LEU A 27 -13.24 20.73 23.38
N ARG A 28 -12.76 20.58 24.62
CA ARG A 28 -13.60 20.27 25.77
C ARG A 28 -13.48 21.38 26.80
N GLU A 29 -14.62 21.79 27.35
CA GLU A 29 -14.70 22.74 28.46
C GLU A 29 -15.11 22.03 29.75
N SER A 30 -14.48 22.37 30.87
CA SER A 30 -14.84 21.90 32.21
C SER A 30 -14.68 23.03 33.22
N GLY A 31 -15.79 23.65 33.58
CA GLY A 31 -15.83 24.83 34.46
C GLY A 31 -15.01 26.01 33.93
N LYS A 32 -13.90 26.35 34.61
CA LYS A 32 -13.00 27.44 34.21
C LYS A 32 -11.74 26.94 33.44
N LEU A 33 -11.79 25.72 32.91
CA LEU A 33 -10.69 25.10 32.19
C LEU A 33 -11.13 24.75 30.78
N LEU A 34 -10.29 25.05 29.78
CA LEU A 34 -10.43 24.56 28.42
C LEU A 34 -9.35 23.50 28.16
N PHE A 35 -9.73 22.46 27.44
CA PHE A 35 -8.88 21.36 27.01
C PHE A 35 -8.91 21.24 25.47
N PRO A 36 -8.27 22.18 24.75
CA PRO A 36 -8.13 22.05 23.32
C PRO A 36 -7.17 20.91 22.98
N GLN A 37 -7.53 20.10 22.00
CA GLN A 37 -6.62 19.14 21.37
C GLN A 37 -6.13 19.74 20.05
N PHE A 38 -4.83 19.91 19.95
CA PHE A 38 -4.18 20.41 18.73
C PHE A 38 -3.54 19.26 17.99
N ARG A 39 -3.68 19.24 16.68
CA ARG A 39 -2.94 18.33 15.80
C ARG A 39 -1.98 19.11 14.92
N ASP A 40 -0.83 18.52 14.65
CA ASP A 40 0.03 18.87 13.52
C ASP A 40 0.14 17.68 12.56
N GLY A 41 1.03 17.68 11.60
CA GLY A 41 1.26 16.52 10.72
C GLY A 41 1.84 15.29 11.43
N SER A 42 2.32 15.41 12.66
CA SER A 42 3.08 14.39 13.38
C SER A 42 2.29 13.72 14.52
N GLY A 43 1.28 14.39 15.08
CA GLY A 43 0.54 13.86 16.22
C GLY A 43 -0.58 14.76 16.73
N ILE A 44 -1.08 14.42 17.92
CA ILE A 44 -2.05 15.22 18.68
C ILE A 44 -1.52 15.45 20.08
N ILE A 45 -1.73 16.68 20.60
CA ILE A 45 -1.41 17.06 21.97
C ILE A 45 -2.61 17.75 22.62
N GLN A 46 -2.85 17.49 23.91
CA GLN A 46 -3.83 18.22 24.70
C GLN A 46 -3.21 19.50 25.26
N GLY A 47 -3.86 20.63 25.03
CA GLY A 47 -3.60 21.88 25.75
C GLY A 47 -4.39 21.94 27.03
N VAL A 48 -3.84 22.62 28.03
CA VAL A 48 -4.52 22.97 29.29
C VAL A 48 -4.55 24.48 29.41
N VAL A 49 -5.76 25.07 29.53
CA VAL A 49 -5.97 26.53 29.54
C VAL A 49 -6.84 26.91 30.72
N PRO A 50 -6.25 27.17 31.90
CA PRO A 50 -6.98 27.75 33.02
C PRO A 50 -7.35 29.24 32.73
N LYS A 51 -8.59 29.62 33.00
CA LYS A 51 -9.08 30.97 32.72
C LYS A 51 -8.23 32.10 33.37
N ASN A 52 -7.62 31.81 34.50
CA ASN A 52 -6.78 32.75 35.25
C ASN A 52 -5.30 32.72 34.88
N ALA A 53 -4.89 31.80 34.00
CA ALA A 53 -3.49 31.63 33.59
C ALA A 53 -3.15 32.30 32.25
N VAL A 54 -4.17 32.76 31.52
CA VAL A 54 -4.05 33.48 30.24
C VAL A 54 -4.86 34.75 30.26
N THR A 55 -4.63 35.65 29.28
CA THR A 55 -5.46 36.84 29.16
C THR A 55 -6.89 36.49 28.71
N PRO A 56 -7.90 37.34 29.06
CA PRO A 56 -9.28 37.10 28.62
C PRO A 56 -9.39 36.89 27.09
N GLU A 57 -8.64 37.66 26.32
CA GLU A 57 -8.63 37.59 24.84
C GLU A 57 -8.16 36.23 24.35
N VAL A 58 -7.10 35.67 24.96
CA VAL A 58 -6.57 34.33 24.61
C VAL A 58 -7.57 33.24 25.02
N PHE A 59 -8.17 33.37 26.22
CA PHE A 59 -9.16 32.38 26.68
C PHE A 59 -10.39 32.38 25.76
N ASP A 60 -10.93 33.56 25.43
CA ASP A 60 -12.10 33.69 24.57
C ASP A 60 -11.80 33.27 23.10
N ALA A 61 -10.59 33.57 22.62
CA ALA A 61 -10.15 33.15 21.31
C ALA A 61 -10.14 31.60 21.22
N ILE A 62 -9.63 30.89 22.25
CA ILE A 62 -9.62 29.43 22.28
C ILE A 62 -11.04 28.87 22.46
N LYS A 63 -11.82 29.46 23.37
CA LYS A 63 -13.20 29.03 23.67
C LYS A 63 -14.12 29.05 22.45
N THR A 64 -13.90 29.97 21.54
CA THR A 64 -14.71 30.18 20.33
C THR A 64 -14.08 29.53 19.09
N LEU A 65 -12.99 28.73 19.22
CA LEU A 65 -12.42 27.97 18.12
C LEU A 65 -13.36 26.86 17.69
N THR A 66 -13.53 26.73 16.41
CA THR A 66 -14.24 25.63 15.75
C THR A 66 -13.27 24.58 15.24
N GLN A 67 -13.72 23.34 15.12
CA GLN A 67 -12.92 22.22 14.64
C GLN A 67 -12.21 22.56 13.32
N GLU A 68 -10.94 22.14 13.19
CA GLU A 68 -10.06 22.38 12.04
C GLU A 68 -9.68 23.85 11.79
N SER A 69 -10.01 24.78 12.70
CA SER A 69 -9.40 26.12 12.68
C SER A 69 -7.88 26.01 12.82
N SER A 70 -7.13 26.73 11.98
CA SER A 70 -5.65 26.71 12.02
C SER A 70 -5.13 27.73 13.00
N VAL A 71 -4.11 27.33 13.78
CA VAL A 71 -3.59 28.09 14.92
C VAL A 71 -2.07 27.98 15.04
N ILE A 72 -1.48 28.99 15.67
CA ILE A 72 -0.14 28.96 16.24
C ILE A 72 -0.30 29.04 17.76
N VAL A 73 0.16 28.02 18.48
CA VAL A 73 -0.05 27.89 19.93
C VAL A 73 1.30 27.93 20.63
N GLU A 74 1.42 28.75 21.64
CA GLU A 74 2.58 28.82 22.51
C GLU A 74 2.22 28.24 23.88
N GLY A 75 3.12 27.51 24.49
CA GLY A 75 2.91 26.94 25.82
C GLY A 75 4.13 26.21 26.36
N LYS A 76 4.06 25.83 27.64
CA LYS A 76 5.10 25.07 28.31
C LYS A 76 4.75 23.60 28.26
N VAL A 77 5.72 22.78 27.85
CA VAL A 77 5.56 21.31 27.80
C VAL A 77 5.59 20.73 29.21
N ARG A 78 4.57 19.93 29.53
CA ARG A 78 4.47 19.24 30.82
C ARG A 78 4.25 17.75 30.60
N ALA A 79 4.99 16.91 31.35
CA ALA A 79 4.74 15.47 31.34
C ALA A 79 3.44 15.14 32.07
N ASP A 80 2.56 14.35 31.45
CA ASP A 80 1.38 13.74 32.08
C ASP A 80 1.16 12.35 31.49
N LYS A 81 1.33 11.31 32.31
CA LYS A 81 1.19 9.90 31.90
C LYS A 81 -0.20 9.53 31.38
N ARG A 82 -1.23 10.33 31.70
CA ARG A 82 -2.61 10.11 31.26
C ARG A 82 -2.90 10.75 29.89
N ALA A 83 -2.06 11.70 29.48
CA ALA A 83 -2.22 12.40 28.22
C ALA A 83 -1.78 11.53 27.04
N PRO A 84 -2.40 11.65 25.87
CA PRO A 84 -1.90 11.03 24.64
C PRO A 84 -0.44 11.42 24.39
N GLY A 85 0.43 10.44 24.16
CA GLY A 85 1.85 10.67 23.97
C GLY A 85 2.64 11.03 25.24
N GLY A 86 2.00 11.04 26.42
CA GLY A 86 2.67 11.26 27.72
C GLY A 86 2.94 12.73 28.06
N TYR A 87 2.44 13.67 27.26
CA TYR A 87 2.70 15.11 27.44
C TYR A 87 1.45 15.96 27.21
N GLU A 88 1.38 17.11 27.90
CA GLU A 88 0.41 18.17 27.71
C GLU A 88 1.12 19.50 27.47
N LEU A 89 0.39 20.47 26.94
CA LEU A 89 0.86 21.84 26.74
C LEU A 89 0.10 22.78 27.66
N ASP A 90 0.78 23.36 28.66
CA ASP A 90 0.23 24.47 29.43
C ASP A 90 0.24 25.72 28.53
N VAL A 91 -0.90 26.01 27.90
CA VAL A 91 -1.03 27.04 26.86
C VAL A 91 -0.90 28.43 27.46
N SER A 92 -0.03 29.25 26.90
CA SER A 92 0.16 30.68 27.29
C SER A 92 -0.39 31.64 26.27
N ASN A 93 -0.41 31.29 24.98
CA ASN A 93 -0.88 32.15 23.91
C ASN A 93 -1.44 31.34 22.73
N VAL A 94 -2.35 31.95 21.97
CA VAL A 94 -2.86 31.43 20.70
C VAL A 94 -3.00 32.56 19.68
N GLN A 95 -2.50 32.32 18.49
CA GLN A 95 -2.78 33.13 17.31
C GLN A 95 -3.65 32.31 16.38
N VAL A 96 -4.86 32.77 16.09
CA VAL A 96 -5.77 32.18 15.12
C VAL A 96 -5.30 32.60 13.72
N VAL A 97 -4.91 31.64 12.88
CA VAL A 97 -4.51 31.88 11.49
C VAL A 97 -5.75 31.96 10.61
N GLN A 98 -6.61 30.93 10.71
CA GLN A 98 -7.90 30.90 10.02
C GLN A 98 -8.93 30.19 10.90
N ARG A 99 -10.06 30.82 11.10
CA ARG A 99 -11.21 30.24 11.79
C ARG A 99 -12.13 29.55 10.79
N VAL A 100 -12.55 28.34 11.05
CA VAL A 100 -13.63 27.68 10.32
C VAL A 100 -14.96 28.34 10.76
N PRO A 101 -15.79 28.87 9.85
CA PRO A 101 -17.03 29.53 10.21
C PRO A 101 -18.04 28.57 10.86
N GLU A 102 -18.72 29.00 11.91
CA GLU A 102 -19.82 28.21 12.53
C GLU A 102 -20.99 27.97 11.56
N SER A 103 -21.20 28.89 10.62
CA SER A 103 -22.23 28.77 9.57
C SER A 103 -21.91 27.73 8.51
N ASN A 104 -20.63 27.29 8.42
CA ASN A 104 -20.18 26.26 7.53
C ASN A 104 -19.11 25.41 8.24
N PRO A 105 -19.50 24.57 9.20
CA PRO A 105 -18.58 23.83 10.04
C PRO A 105 -17.86 22.72 9.26
N TYR A 106 -16.72 22.28 9.78
CA TYR A 106 -16.02 21.12 9.24
C TYR A 106 -16.94 19.89 9.21
N PRO A 107 -17.12 19.22 8.05
CA PRO A 107 -18.20 18.23 7.88
C PRO A 107 -17.96 16.92 8.62
N ILE A 108 -16.70 16.56 8.88
CA ILE A 108 -16.36 15.29 9.54
C ILE A 108 -16.25 15.53 11.05
N THR A 109 -17.31 15.17 11.77
CA THR A 109 -17.38 15.29 13.22
C THR A 109 -16.79 14.03 13.90
N PRO A 110 -16.61 14.05 15.26
CA PRO A 110 -16.21 12.84 16.00
C PRO A 110 -17.22 11.67 15.97
N LYS A 111 -18.42 11.89 15.42
CA LYS A 111 -19.44 10.82 15.25
C LYS A 111 -19.03 9.87 14.12
N GLU A 112 -19.62 8.68 14.14
CA GLU A 112 -19.47 7.73 13.05
C GLU A 112 -20.13 8.27 11.77
N HIS A 113 -19.44 8.10 10.65
CA HIS A 113 -19.88 8.50 9.32
C HIS A 113 -19.83 7.32 8.36
N GLY A 114 -20.83 7.24 7.46
CA GLY A 114 -20.85 6.24 6.41
C GLY A 114 -19.68 6.37 5.44
N THR A 115 -19.25 5.26 4.88
CA THR A 115 -18.09 5.20 3.97
C THR A 115 -18.22 6.12 2.77
N ASP A 116 -19.42 6.19 2.15
CA ASP A 116 -19.65 7.01 0.96
C ASP A 116 -19.47 8.48 1.27
N PHE A 117 -20.01 8.96 2.39
CA PHE A 117 -19.80 10.33 2.87
C PHE A 117 -18.32 10.64 3.09
N LEU A 118 -17.58 9.73 3.74
CA LEU A 118 -16.14 9.89 3.98
C LEU A 118 -15.35 9.91 2.67
N MET A 119 -15.76 9.11 1.71
CA MET A 119 -15.12 9.06 0.39
C MET A 119 -15.41 10.31 -0.45
N GLU A 120 -16.59 10.91 -0.35
CA GLU A 120 -16.90 12.20 -0.98
C GLU A 120 -16.08 13.34 -0.38
N HIS A 121 -15.81 13.24 0.93
CA HIS A 121 -14.98 14.20 1.66
C HIS A 121 -13.54 13.69 1.85
N ARG A 122 -13.01 12.86 0.94
CA ARG A 122 -11.70 12.22 1.09
C ARG A 122 -10.57 13.23 1.33
N HIS A 123 -10.57 14.37 0.68
CA HIS A 123 -9.62 15.47 0.85
C HIS A 123 -9.62 16.07 2.27
N LEU A 124 -10.68 15.88 3.02
CA LEU A 124 -10.79 16.24 4.43
C LEU A 124 -10.56 15.03 5.34
N TRP A 125 -11.08 13.87 4.97
CA TRP A 125 -10.94 12.66 5.78
C TRP A 125 -9.48 12.25 6.02
N VAL A 126 -8.58 12.52 5.09
CA VAL A 126 -7.14 12.28 5.26
C VAL A 126 -6.52 13.00 6.48
N ARG A 127 -7.21 14.01 7.05
CA ARG A 127 -6.79 14.70 8.27
C ARG A 127 -7.05 13.88 9.55
N SER A 128 -7.87 12.83 9.50
CA SER A 128 -8.16 11.99 10.67
C SER A 128 -6.91 11.25 11.14
N GLN A 129 -6.82 10.97 12.44
CA GLN A 129 -5.69 10.24 13.03
C GLN A 129 -5.46 8.89 12.35
N ARG A 130 -6.56 8.14 12.12
CA ARG A 130 -6.52 6.84 11.47
C ARG A 130 -5.92 6.94 10.06
N GLN A 131 -6.41 7.86 9.24
CA GLN A 131 -5.94 8.01 7.86
C GLN A 131 -4.50 8.54 7.81
N ALA A 132 -4.14 9.49 8.66
CA ALA A 132 -2.77 9.97 8.77
C ALA A 132 -1.80 8.86 9.19
N ALA A 133 -2.19 7.97 10.12
CA ALA A 133 -1.40 6.82 10.53
C ALA A 133 -1.20 5.83 9.36
N ILE A 134 -2.26 5.49 8.62
CA ILE A 134 -2.18 4.63 7.43
C ILE A 134 -1.18 5.22 6.41
N LEU A 135 -1.27 6.51 6.12
CA LEU A 135 -0.39 7.16 5.16
C LEU A 135 1.08 7.20 5.62
N ARG A 136 1.34 7.34 6.92
CA ARG A 136 2.70 7.24 7.46
C ARG A 136 3.25 5.80 7.38
N VAL A 137 2.42 4.78 7.62
CA VAL A 137 2.81 3.38 7.39
C VAL A 137 3.06 3.13 5.90
N ARG A 138 2.20 3.61 5.00
CA ARG A 138 2.43 3.54 3.55
C ARG A 138 3.76 4.16 3.15
N ALA A 139 4.07 5.36 3.63
CA ALA A 139 5.33 6.03 3.35
C ALA A 139 6.55 5.21 3.83
N GLU A 140 6.44 4.54 4.98
CA GLU A 140 7.50 3.66 5.49
C GLU A 140 7.65 2.39 4.67
N ILE A 141 6.54 1.78 4.22
CA ILE A 141 6.57 0.62 3.31
C ILE A 141 7.30 0.98 2.01
N ILE A 142 6.96 2.11 1.41
CA ILE A 142 7.61 2.61 0.18
C ILE A 142 9.12 2.82 0.41
N LYS A 143 9.47 3.47 1.52
CA LYS A 143 10.88 3.68 1.85
C LYS A 143 11.62 2.36 2.11
N ALA A 144 11.05 1.45 2.88
CA ALA A 144 11.62 0.14 3.16
C ALA A 144 11.86 -0.67 1.88
N THR A 145 10.89 -0.62 0.95
CA THR A 145 10.98 -1.29 -0.36
C THR A 145 12.16 -0.76 -1.17
N ARG A 146 12.30 0.56 -1.27
CA ARG A 146 13.40 1.17 -2.03
C ARG A 146 14.75 0.91 -1.39
N ASP A 147 14.89 1.11 -0.08
CA ASP A 147 16.13 0.82 0.65
C ASP A 147 16.52 -0.66 0.50
N PHE A 148 15.54 -1.59 0.50
CA PHE A 148 15.81 -3.02 0.33
C PHE A 148 16.47 -3.35 -1.00
N PHE A 149 16.02 -2.75 -2.11
CA PHE A 149 16.58 -2.96 -3.43
C PHE A 149 17.90 -2.20 -3.62
N ASP A 150 17.94 -0.92 -3.24
CA ASP A 150 19.11 -0.07 -3.37
C ASP A 150 20.32 -0.67 -2.62
N ASP A 151 20.12 -1.13 -1.38
CA ASP A 151 21.16 -1.77 -0.55
C ASP A 151 21.68 -3.11 -1.12
N ARG A 152 20.93 -3.74 -2.05
CA ARG A 152 21.29 -4.99 -2.74
C ARG A 152 21.86 -4.79 -4.14
N GLY A 153 22.11 -3.53 -4.50
CA GLY A 153 22.72 -3.16 -5.78
C GLY A 153 21.76 -3.22 -6.95
N PHE A 154 20.45 -3.12 -6.71
CA PHE A 154 19.48 -2.93 -7.77
C PHE A 154 19.50 -1.48 -8.26
N THR A 155 19.27 -1.30 -9.55
CA THR A 155 19.10 0.02 -10.15
C THR A 155 17.63 0.30 -10.40
N LEU A 156 17.11 1.43 -9.89
CA LEU A 156 15.77 1.90 -10.24
C LEU A 156 15.74 2.32 -11.71
N THR A 157 14.78 1.79 -12.47
CA THR A 157 14.53 2.16 -13.86
C THR A 157 13.07 2.49 -14.05
N ASP A 158 12.79 3.59 -14.76
CA ASP A 158 11.43 4.11 -14.94
C ASP A 158 10.86 3.66 -16.28
N PRO A 159 9.88 2.72 -16.30
CA PRO A 159 9.17 2.33 -17.50
C PRO A 159 8.21 3.44 -17.94
N PRO A 160 7.84 3.50 -19.24
CA PRO A 160 6.84 4.44 -19.72
C PRO A 160 5.46 4.13 -19.13
N ILE A 161 4.71 5.19 -18.80
CA ILE A 161 3.31 5.10 -18.34
C ILE A 161 2.37 4.95 -19.54
N ILE A 162 2.70 5.56 -20.69
CA ILE A 162 1.96 5.45 -21.93
C ILE A 162 2.64 4.38 -22.79
N THR A 163 1.91 3.36 -23.21
CA THR A 163 2.45 2.18 -23.89
C THR A 163 1.55 1.72 -25.02
N PRO A 164 2.10 1.19 -26.14
CA PRO A 164 1.31 0.57 -27.19
C PRO A 164 0.89 -0.87 -26.87
N ALA A 165 1.41 -1.49 -25.80
CA ALA A 165 1.28 -2.91 -25.52
C ALA A 165 0.52 -3.20 -24.21
N ALA A 166 -0.27 -4.29 -24.24
CA ALA A 166 -0.85 -4.88 -23.03
C ALA A 166 0.15 -5.83 -22.35
N CYS A 167 0.23 -5.82 -21.01
CA CYS A 167 1.00 -6.80 -20.22
C CYS A 167 0.08 -7.88 -19.61
N GLU A 168 -1.05 -7.46 -19.05
CA GLU A 168 -1.96 -8.30 -18.26
C GLU A 168 -3.30 -8.60 -19.00
N GLY A 169 -3.31 -8.47 -20.33
CA GLY A 169 -4.48 -8.71 -21.16
C GLY A 169 -5.14 -7.43 -21.69
N THR A 170 -5.81 -7.57 -22.84
CA THR A 170 -6.33 -6.42 -23.61
C THR A 170 -7.66 -5.88 -23.10
N SER A 171 -8.40 -6.66 -22.30
CA SER A 171 -9.76 -6.28 -21.83
C SER A 171 -9.77 -5.27 -20.68
N THR A 172 -8.63 -5.01 -20.06
CA THR A 172 -8.50 -4.15 -18.87
C THR A 172 -7.61 -2.93 -19.12
N LEU A 173 -7.47 -2.49 -20.37
CA LEU A 173 -6.70 -1.31 -20.76
C LEU A 173 -7.53 -0.03 -20.68
N PHE A 174 -6.91 1.05 -20.17
CA PHE A 174 -7.43 2.41 -20.36
C PHE A 174 -6.81 2.99 -21.64
N PRO A 175 -7.61 3.25 -22.70
CA PRO A 175 -7.10 3.87 -23.90
C PRO A 175 -6.76 5.34 -23.68
N VAL A 176 -5.73 5.82 -24.38
CA VAL A 176 -5.28 7.20 -24.39
C VAL A 176 -5.15 7.66 -25.82
N ASP A 177 -5.70 8.81 -26.16
CA ASP A 177 -5.45 9.48 -27.44
C ASP A 177 -4.01 10.02 -27.43
N TYR A 178 -3.16 9.41 -28.24
CA TYR A 178 -1.75 9.78 -28.34
C TYR A 178 -1.44 10.28 -29.76
N PHE A 179 -1.74 11.54 -30.02
CA PHE A 179 -1.64 12.17 -31.33
C PHE A 179 -2.45 11.40 -32.40
N GLU A 180 -1.78 10.79 -33.36
CA GLU A 180 -2.41 10.01 -34.47
C GLU A 180 -2.39 8.49 -34.19
N GLU A 181 -1.84 8.07 -33.01
CA GLU A 181 -1.69 6.67 -32.63
C GLU A 181 -2.56 6.34 -31.42
N GLN A 182 -2.97 5.09 -31.30
CA GLN A 182 -3.63 4.59 -30.10
C GLN A 182 -2.59 4.11 -29.10
N ALA A 183 -2.69 4.60 -27.87
CA ALA A 183 -1.89 4.16 -26.75
C ALA A 183 -2.78 3.78 -25.56
N PHE A 184 -2.15 3.26 -24.51
CA PHE A 184 -2.83 2.82 -23.28
C PHE A 184 -2.04 3.26 -22.06
N LEU A 185 -2.72 3.42 -20.92
CA LEU A 185 -2.06 3.50 -19.63
C LEU A 185 -1.52 2.12 -19.22
N THR A 186 -0.31 2.11 -18.73
CA THR A 186 0.42 0.86 -18.40
C THR A 186 -0.30 0.02 -17.34
N GLN A 187 -0.35 -1.29 -17.53
CA GLN A 187 -0.81 -2.26 -16.53
C GLN A 187 0.33 -2.77 -15.64
N SER A 188 1.59 -2.62 -16.08
CA SER A 188 2.82 -3.08 -15.43
C SER A 188 4.03 -2.50 -16.16
N GLY A 189 5.10 -2.25 -15.44
CA GLY A 189 6.39 -1.86 -16.02
C GLY A 189 7.24 -3.05 -16.49
N GLN A 190 6.83 -4.29 -16.18
CA GLN A 190 7.62 -5.51 -16.32
C GLN A 190 8.32 -5.66 -17.66
N LEU A 191 7.61 -5.55 -18.78
CA LEU A 191 8.19 -5.79 -20.10
C LEU A 191 9.38 -4.86 -20.39
N TYR A 192 9.32 -3.62 -19.92
CA TYR A 192 10.39 -2.64 -20.08
C TYR A 192 11.55 -2.85 -19.10
N VAL A 193 11.26 -3.28 -17.85
CA VAL A 193 12.33 -3.59 -16.90
C VAL A 193 13.07 -4.87 -17.25
N GLU A 194 12.46 -5.82 -17.96
CA GLU A 194 13.18 -6.95 -18.55
C GLU A 194 14.27 -6.47 -19.53
N ALA A 195 13.99 -5.45 -20.35
CA ALA A 195 14.99 -4.87 -21.25
C ALA A 195 16.14 -4.20 -20.47
N THR A 196 15.83 -3.47 -19.40
CA THR A 196 16.86 -2.83 -18.58
C THR A 196 17.62 -3.83 -17.70
N ALA A 197 17.01 -4.98 -17.34
CA ALA A 197 17.70 -6.08 -16.67
C ALA A 197 18.78 -6.70 -17.54
N MET A 198 18.58 -6.80 -18.87
CA MET A 198 19.60 -7.29 -19.81
C MET A 198 20.79 -6.32 -19.92
N ALA A 199 20.63 -5.04 -19.53
CA ALA A 199 21.70 -4.04 -19.52
C ALA A 199 22.40 -3.92 -18.15
N LEU A 200 21.65 -4.01 -17.05
CA LEU A 200 22.09 -3.66 -15.70
C LEU A 200 22.12 -4.85 -14.71
N GLY A 201 21.57 -5.98 -15.10
CA GLY A 201 21.57 -7.23 -14.33
C GLY A 201 20.49 -7.30 -13.25
N LYS A 202 20.43 -6.32 -12.35
CA LYS A 202 19.44 -6.22 -11.28
C LYS A 202 18.78 -4.86 -11.34
N VAL A 203 17.50 -4.84 -11.62
CA VAL A 203 16.72 -3.60 -11.76
C VAL A 203 15.39 -3.71 -11.01
N TYR A 204 14.77 -2.57 -10.74
CA TYR A 204 13.38 -2.54 -10.31
C TYR A 204 12.71 -1.28 -10.83
N SER A 205 11.41 -1.33 -11.06
CA SER A 205 10.57 -0.16 -11.23
C SER A 205 9.75 0.10 -9.97
N PHE A 206 9.35 1.35 -9.79
CA PHE A 206 8.43 1.76 -8.74
C PHE A 206 7.51 2.85 -9.31
N GLY A 207 6.32 2.48 -9.74
CA GLY A 207 5.46 3.38 -10.48
C GLY A 207 3.98 3.07 -10.42
N PRO A 208 3.15 3.99 -10.95
CA PRO A 208 1.72 3.79 -11.07
C PRO A 208 1.39 2.77 -12.16
N THR A 209 0.34 1.98 -11.90
CA THR A 209 -0.23 1.02 -12.84
C THR A 209 -1.75 1.18 -12.90
N PHE A 210 -2.35 0.83 -14.03
CA PHE A 210 -3.74 1.12 -14.33
C PHE A 210 -4.43 -0.13 -14.89
N ARG A 211 -5.57 -0.50 -14.30
CA ARG A 211 -6.39 -1.63 -14.78
C ARG A 211 -7.84 -1.22 -14.84
N ALA A 212 -8.43 -1.25 -16.05
CA ALA A 212 -9.83 -0.89 -16.29
C ALA A 212 -10.79 -2.01 -15.89
N GLU A 213 -10.50 -2.71 -14.80
CA GLU A 213 -11.32 -3.80 -14.29
C GLU A 213 -12.63 -3.29 -13.70
N LYS A 214 -13.75 -3.84 -14.15
CA LYS A 214 -15.08 -3.54 -13.60
C LYS A 214 -15.34 -4.35 -12.31
N SER A 215 -14.37 -4.35 -11.40
CA SER A 215 -14.43 -5.08 -10.13
C SER A 215 -14.97 -4.21 -9.00
N LYS A 216 -15.86 -4.75 -8.19
CA LYS A 216 -16.38 -4.12 -6.95
C LYS A 216 -15.79 -4.75 -5.70
N THR A 217 -14.75 -5.56 -5.83
CA THR A 217 -14.14 -6.22 -4.67
C THR A 217 -13.38 -5.24 -3.79
N ARG A 218 -13.15 -5.63 -2.55
CA ARG A 218 -12.38 -4.85 -1.58
C ARG A 218 -10.87 -4.80 -1.87
N ARG A 219 -10.38 -5.53 -2.89
CA ARG A 219 -8.95 -5.70 -3.22
C ARG A 219 -8.53 -4.99 -4.50
N HIS A 220 -9.45 -4.29 -5.21
CA HIS A 220 -9.15 -3.69 -6.50
C HIS A 220 -9.31 -2.17 -6.49
N LEU A 221 -8.33 -1.51 -7.10
CA LEU A 221 -8.36 -0.12 -7.53
C LEU A 221 -8.09 -0.09 -9.04
N THR A 222 -8.54 0.95 -9.72
CA THR A 222 -8.25 1.14 -11.16
C THR A 222 -6.92 1.83 -11.40
N GLU A 223 -6.36 2.49 -10.36
CA GLU A 223 -5.03 3.08 -10.32
C GLU A 223 -4.39 2.68 -9.00
N PHE A 224 -3.19 2.11 -9.05
CA PHE A 224 -2.42 1.65 -7.88
C PHE A 224 -0.93 1.68 -8.18
N TRP A 225 -0.09 1.47 -7.17
CA TRP A 225 1.36 1.51 -7.32
C TRP A 225 1.96 0.11 -7.20
N MET A 226 2.92 -0.18 -8.07
CA MET A 226 3.67 -1.42 -8.01
C MET A 226 5.17 -1.17 -7.84
N VAL A 227 5.82 -2.10 -7.15
CA VAL A 227 7.25 -2.33 -7.26
C VAL A 227 7.47 -3.62 -8.03
N GLU A 228 8.34 -3.57 -9.04
CA GLU A 228 8.54 -4.66 -9.98
C GLU A 228 10.04 -4.87 -10.21
N PRO A 229 10.72 -5.69 -9.37
CA PRO A 229 12.10 -6.10 -9.60
C PRO A 229 12.21 -7.11 -10.74
N GLU A 230 13.33 -7.05 -11.46
CA GLU A 230 13.69 -8.02 -12.50
C GLU A 230 15.19 -8.30 -12.42
N VAL A 231 15.57 -9.60 -12.46
CA VAL A 231 16.93 -10.05 -12.22
C VAL A 231 17.37 -11.00 -13.35
N ALA A 232 18.46 -10.63 -14.03
CA ALA A 232 19.11 -11.50 -15.01
C ALA A 232 19.77 -12.70 -14.31
N TYR A 233 19.72 -13.87 -14.96
CA TYR A 233 20.18 -15.18 -14.44
C TYR A 233 19.41 -15.71 -13.24
N ALA A 234 18.25 -15.16 -12.92
CA ALA A 234 17.40 -15.63 -11.83
C ALA A 234 16.47 -16.77 -12.28
N THR A 235 16.30 -17.73 -11.38
CA THR A 235 15.33 -18.83 -11.46
C THR A 235 14.07 -18.50 -10.65
N LEU A 236 13.04 -19.37 -10.71
CA LEU A 236 11.85 -19.23 -9.86
C LEU A 236 12.21 -19.22 -8.36
N ASP A 237 13.19 -20.03 -7.94
CA ASP A 237 13.60 -20.09 -6.53
C ASP A 237 14.21 -18.75 -6.07
N ASP A 238 15.04 -18.13 -6.92
CA ASP A 238 15.60 -16.79 -6.65
C ASP A 238 14.51 -15.72 -6.53
N VAL A 239 13.46 -15.79 -7.37
CA VAL A 239 12.30 -14.92 -7.32
C VAL A 239 11.54 -15.07 -6.00
N MET A 240 11.33 -16.31 -5.55
CA MET A 240 10.67 -16.59 -4.27
C MET A 240 11.50 -16.08 -3.08
N GLU A 241 12.81 -16.29 -3.07
CA GLU A 241 13.71 -15.80 -2.01
C GLU A 241 13.75 -14.29 -1.95
N LEU A 242 13.78 -13.63 -3.10
CA LEU A 242 13.76 -12.16 -3.18
C LEU A 242 12.45 -11.59 -2.62
N GLY A 243 11.31 -12.18 -2.98
CA GLY A 243 9.99 -11.79 -2.47
C GLY A 243 9.86 -12.00 -0.95
N GLU A 244 10.33 -13.13 -0.44
CA GLU A 244 10.38 -13.44 1.00
C GLU A 244 11.22 -12.41 1.75
N GLY A 245 12.40 -12.09 1.24
CA GLY A 245 13.31 -11.10 1.83
C GLY A 245 12.71 -9.71 1.86
N LEU A 246 12.05 -9.27 0.78
CA LEU A 246 11.39 -7.98 0.68
C LEU A 246 10.26 -7.85 1.71
N ILE A 247 9.35 -8.81 1.76
CA ILE A 247 8.22 -8.79 2.71
C ILE A 247 8.72 -8.75 4.15
N THR A 248 9.71 -9.57 4.48
CA THR A 248 10.32 -9.62 5.82
C THR A 248 10.93 -8.26 6.20
N ALA A 249 11.67 -7.63 5.28
CA ALA A 249 12.30 -6.32 5.51
C ALA A 249 11.26 -5.22 5.74
N ILE A 250 10.18 -5.20 4.95
CA ILE A 250 9.09 -4.23 5.07
C ILE A 250 8.39 -4.37 6.42
N VAL A 251 7.98 -5.58 6.79
CA VAL A 251 7.27 -5.84 8.05
C VAL A 251 8.13 -5.47 9.26
N LYS A 252 9.38 -5.90 9.27
CA LYS A 252 10.34 -5.55 10.33
C LYS A 252 10.49 -4.03 10.48
N ARG A 253 10.67 -3.31 9.38
CA ARG A 253 10.79 -1.86 9.36
C ARG A 253 9.54 -1.16 9.91
N CYS A 254 8.34 -1.63 9.54
CA CYS A 254 7.07 -1.09 10.03
C CYS A 254 6.93 -1.32 11.54
N LEU A 255 7.27 -2.49 12.05
CA LEU A 255 7.26 -2.80 13.48
C LEU A 255 8.24 -1.92 14.27
N GLU A 256 9.42 -1.68 13.74
CA GLU A 256 10.45 -0.84 14.37
C GLU A 256 10.08 0.65 14.39
N ARG A 257 9.52 1.17 13.30
CA ARG A 257 9.37 2.63 13.11
C ARG A 257 7.95 3.15 13.18
N ARG A 258 6.95 2.28 12.99
CA ARG A 258 5.53 2.66 12.86
C ARG A 258 4.61 1.90 13.83
N ARG A 259 5.16 1.29 14.87
CA ARG A 259 4.38 0.55 15.86
C ARG A 259 3.26 1.40 16.48
N ALA A 260 3.53 2.66 16.81
CA ALA A 260 2.53 3.58 17.37
C ALA A 260 1.42 3.91 16.34
N ASP A 261 1.77 4.07 15.06
CA ASP A 261 0.79 4.27 13.98
C ASP A 261 -0.09 3.02 13.79
N LEU A 262 0.50 1.82 13.81
CA LEU A 262 -0.22 0.55 13.74
C LEU A 262 -1.19 0.39 14.92
N GLN A 263 -0.78 0.75 16.13
CA GLN A 263 -1.65 0.75 17.31
C GLN A 263 -2.80 1.77 17.18
N THR A 264 -2.53 2.96 16.63
CA THR A 264 -3.56 3.97 16.36
C THR A 264 -4.62 3.48 15.38
N ILE A 265 -4.26 2.63 14.43
CA ILE A 265 -5.18 2.00 13.48
C ILE A 265 -5.96 0.86 14.14
N GLY A 266 -5.50 0.32 15.27
CA GLY A 266 -6.05 -0.85 15.93
C GLY A 266 -5.50 -2.17 15.40
N ARG A 267 -4.32 -2.14 14.74
CA ARG A 267 -3.65 -3.34 14.22
C ARG A 267 -3.10 -4.21 15.35
N ASP A 268 -3.47 -5.48 15.35
CA ASP A 268 -2.81 -6.49 16.19
C ASP A 268 -1.39 -6.76 15.66
N VAL A 269 -0.40 -6.11 16.27
CA VAL A 269 1.00 -6.22 15.85
C VAL A 269 1.61 -7.59 16.13
N SER A 270 1.03 -8.39 17.05
CA SER A 270 1.54 -9.74 17.36
C SER A 270 1.49 -10.68 16.17
N LYS A 271 0.57 -10.45 15.24
CA LYS A 271 0.47 -11.18 13.97
C LYS A 271 1.60 -10.83 13.00
N LEU A 272 2.03 -9.56 12.99
CA LEU A 272 3.15 -9.13 12.17
C LEU A 272 4.49 -9.59 12.74
N GLU A 273 4.60 -9.74 14.06
CA GLU A 273 5.82 -10.23 14.75
C GLU A 273 6.15 -11.69 14.38
N LYS A 274 5.19 -12.45 13.85
CA LYS A 274 5.41 -13.82 13.38
C LYS A 274 6.01 -13.90 11.96
N ILE A 275 6.07 -12.78 11.25
CA ILE A 275 6.50 -12.75 9.85
C ILE A 275 8.02 -12.79 9.78
N GLU A 276 8.57 -14.00 9.63
CA GLU A 276 9.99 -14.28 9.49
C GLU A 276 10.21 -15.49 8.56
N PRO A 277 11.32 -15.55 7.84
CA PRO A 277 11.66 -16.69 6.99
C PRO A 277 11.84 -17.99 7.81
N PRO A 278 11.69 -19.19 7.18
CA PRO A 278 11.20 -19.38 5.83
C PRO A 278 9.68 -19.29 5.73
N PHE A 279 9.18 -18.82 4.55
CA PHE A 279 7.76 -18.86 4.24
C PHE A 279 7.37 -20.26 3.71
N PRO A 280 6.17 -20.76 4.05
CA PRO A 280 5.66 -22.01 3.46
C PRO A 280 5.59 -21.91 1.93
N ARG A 281 6.08 -22.94 1.23
CA ARG A 281 5.99 -23.10 -0.22
C ARG A 281 5.13 -24.31 -0.52
N ILE A 282 4.05 -24.14 -1.26
CA ILE A 282 3.15 -25.22 -1.65
C ILE A 282 2.96 -25.23 -3.16
N SER A 283 2.89 -26.41 -3.76
CA SER A 283 2.59 -26.54 -5.17
C SER A 283 1.11 -26.17 -5.44
N TYR A 284 0.81 -25.74 -6.67
CA TYR A 284 -0.57 -25.55 -7.09
C TYR A 284 -1.41 -26.85 -6.89
N ASP A 285 -0.83 -28.01 -7.17
CA ASP A 285 -1.50 -29.30 -6.94
C ASP A 285 -1.91 -29.50 -5.47
N ASP A 286 -1.04 -29.12 -4.53
CA ASP A 286 -1.34 -29.21 -3.10
C ASP A 286 -2.33 -28.13 -2.64
N ALA A 287 -2.26 -26.94 -3.23
CA ALA A 287 -3.27 -25.90 -3.02
C ALA A 287 -4.66 -26.38 -3.47
N VAL A 288 -4.77 -27.01 -4.65
CA VAL A 288 -6.04 -27.58 -5.14
C VAL A 288 -6.58 -28.65 -4.19
N LYS A 289 -5.73 -29.57 -3.70
CA LYS A 289 -6.16 -30.57 -2.70
C LYS A 289 -6.71 -29.93 -1.45
N ASN A 290 -6.01 -28.90 -0.94
CA ASN A 290 -6.42 -28.15 0.25
C ASN A 290 -7.79 -27.46 0.04
N LEU A 291 -8.01 -26.83 -1.12
CA LEU A 291 -9.28 -26.22 -1.49
C LEU A 291 -10.42 -27.25 -1.58
N GLN A 292 -10.16 -28.42 -2.20
CA GLN A 292 -11.15 -29.50 -2.30
C GLN A 292 -11.51 -30.08 -0.92
N GLU A 293 -10.54 -30.21 -0.03
CA GLU A 293 -10.80 -30.57 1.37
C GLU A 293 -11.62 -29.49 2.09
N GLY A 294 -11.31 -28.22 1.87
CA GLY A 294 -12.07 -27.10 2.41
C GLY A 294 -13.52 -27.11 1.97
N PHE A 295 -13.78 -27.38 0.69
CA PHE A 295 -15.13 -27.56 0.16
C PHE A 295 -15.83 -28.77 0.82
N SER A 296 -15.16 -29.89 0.94
CA SER A 296 -15.72 -31.12 1.56
C SER A 296 -16.09 -30.90 3.04
N LYS A 297 -15.40 -29.99 3.74
CA LYS A 297 -15.67 -29.58 5.13
C LYS A 297 -16.72 -28.46 5.25
N GLY A 298 -17.25 -27.96 4.12
CA GLY A 298 -18.20 -26.84 4.09
C GLY A 298 -17.61 -25.45 4.36
N ALA A 299 -16.29 -25.31 4.25
CA ALA A 299 -15.60 -24.03 4.43
C ALA A 299 -15.59 -23.16 3.16
N LEU A 300 -15.86 -23.75 2.01
CA LEU A 300 -15.98 -23.09 0.70
C LEU A 300 -17.35 -23.41 0.08
N GLU A 301 -17.92 -22.43 -0.61
CA GLU A 301 -19.23 -22.55 -1.25
C GLU A 301 -19.19 -23.34 -2.56
N SER A 302 -18.05 -23.36 -3.25
CA SER A 302 -17.85 -24.03 -4.52
C SER A 302 -16.62 -24.93 -4.51
N LYS A 303 -16.71 -26.05 -5.25
CA LYS A 303 -15.59 -26.97 -5.45
C LYS A 303 -14.61 -26.35 -6.44
N PHE A 304 -13.34 -26.30 -6.06
CA PHE A 304 -12.28 -25.86 -6.97
C PHE A 304 -11.85 -27.01 -7.91
N GLU A 305 -11.86 -26.74 -9.22
CA GLU A 305 -11.44 -27.71 -10.22
C GLU A 305 -9.99 -27.40 -10.68
N TRP A 306 -9.19 -28.45 -10.83
CA TRP A 306 -7.81 -28.31 -11.29
C TRP A 306 -7.75 -27.64 -12.68
N GLY A 307 -6.83 -26.72 -12.86
CA GLY A 307 -6.66 -25.98 -14.12
C GLY A 307 -7.33 -24.62 -14.14
N GLY A 308 -8.00 -24.22 -13.05
CA GLY A 308 -8.51 -22.85 -12.84
C GLY A 308 -7.47 -21.92 -12.24
N ASP A 309 -7.67 -20.61 -12.34
CA ASP A 309 -6.94 -19.63 -11.53
C ASP A 309 -7.61 -19.47 -10.17
N LEU A 310 -6.84 -19.12 -9.12
CA LEU A 310 -7.39 -18.92 -7.79
C LEU A 310 -8.23 -17.64 -7.74
N GLY A 311 -9.47 -17.79 -7.31
CA GLY A 311 -10.34 -16.65 -7.03
C GLY A 311 -10.12 -16.09 -5.62
N SER A 312 -10.69 -14.91 -5.38
CA SER A 312 -10.60 -14.26 -4.06
C SER A 312 -11.06 -15.13 -2.87
N PRO A 313 -12.12 -15.96 -2.97
CA PRO A 313 -12.47 -16.90 -1.91
C PRO A 313 -11.41 -17.98 -1.67
N ASP A 314 -10.81 -18.50 -2.76
CA ASP A 314 -9.79 -19.56 -2.69
C ASP A 314 -8.52 -19.04 -2.02
N GLU A 315 -8.03 -17.86 -2.45
CA GLU A 315 -6.90 -17.19 -1.82
C GLU A 315 -7.14 -16.89 -0.34
N THR A 316 -8.35 -16.41 -0.01
CA THR A 316 -8.74 -16.11 1.37
C THR A 316 -8.69 -17.36 2.22
N TYR A 317 -9.24 -18.47 1.71
CA TYR A 317 -9.23 -19.74 2.43
C TYR A 317 -7.80 -20.27 2.63
N LEU A 318 -7.00 -20.31 1.56
CA LEU A 318 -5.61 -20.78 1.63
C LEU A 318 -4.77 -19.94 2.59
N SER A 319 -4.79 -18.61 2.43
CA SER A 319 -3.96 -17.73 3.22
C SER A 319 -4.36 -17.65 4.69
N SER A 320 -5.63 -17.91 5.02
CA SER A 320 -6.10 -17.94 6.42
C SER A 320 -5.59 -19.14 7.23
N GLN A 321 -5.03 -20.15 6.58
CA GLN A 321 -4.53 -21.34 7.25
C GLN A 321 -3.07 -21.24 7.70
N PHE A 322 -2.42 -20.12 7.38
CA PHE A 322 -1.02 -19.88 7.72
C PHE A 322 -0.89 -18.58 8.55
N ASP A 323 0.02 -18.61 9.49
CA ASP A 323 0.42 -17.42 10.27
C ASP A 323 1.45 -16.55 9.52
N LYS A 324 2.03 -17.06 8.44
CA LYS A 324 3.03 -16.41 7.56
C LYS A 324 2.51 -16.35 6.14
N PRO A 325 3.05 -15.47 5.28
CA PRO A 325 2.76 -15.52 3.85
C PRO A 325 3.06 -16.90 3.29
N VAL A 326 2.15 -17.44 2.49
CA VAL A 326 2.33 -18.73 1.81
C VAL A 326 2.59 -18.49 0.32
N MET A 327 3.55 -19.21 -0.23
CA MET A 327 3.92 -19.15 -1.64
C MET A 327 3.28 -20.33 -2.38
N VAL A 328 2.31 -20.05 -3.23
CA VAL A 328 1.70 -21.04 -4.12
C VAL A 328 2.41 -20.96 -5.46
N HIS A 329 2.99 -22.05 -5.94
CA HIS A 329 3.80 -22.01 -7.15
C HIS A 329 3.40 -23.07 -8.18
N ARG A 330 3.81 -22.85 -9.46
CA ARG A 330 3.58 -23.76 -10.58
C ARG A 330 2.10 -23.95 -10.91
N TYR A 331 1.43 -22.83 -11.22
CA TYR A 331 0.06 -22.85 -11.73
C TYR A 331 0.02 -23.40 -13.18
N PRO A 332 -1.17 -23.83 -13.65
CA PRO A 332 -1.34 -24.18 -15.05
C PRO A 332 -0.97 -23.03 -15.99
N ALA A 333 -0.11 -23.30 -16.97
CA ALA A 333 0.41 -22.29 -17.89
C ALA A 333 -0.70 -21.56 -18.68
N LYS A 334 -1.82 -22.24 -18.96
CA LYS A 334 -2.94 -21.69 -19.72
C LYS A 334 -3.70 -20.56 -19.01
N VAL A 335 -3.61 -20.47 -17.67
CA VAL A 335 -4.31 -19.43 -16.89
C VAL A 335 -3.37 -18.33 -16.40
N LYS A 336 -2.09 -18.42 -16.76
CA LYS A 336 -1.07 -17.43 -16.42
C LYS A 336 -0.61 -16.68 -17.67
N ALA A 337 0.07 -15.55 -17.48
CA ALA A 337 0.47 -14.64 -18.54
C ALA A 337 1.42 -15.30 -19.57
N PHE A 338 1.38 -14.77 -20.78
CA PHE A 338 2.08 -15.30 -21.96
C PHE A 338 3.61 -15.37 -21.81
N TYR A 339 4.19 -14.53 -20.97
CA TYR A 339 5.64 -14.38 -20.79
C TYR A 339 6.25 -15.34 -19.76
N MET A 340 5.47 -16.17 -19.09
CA MET A 340 5.97 -17.05 -18.04
C MET A 340 6.58 -18.32 -18.62
N GLU A 341 7.78 -18.72 -18.11
CA GLU A 341 8.49 -19.91 -18.53
C GLU A 341 7.71 -21.18 -18.14
N PRO A 342 7.52 -22.15 -19.05
CA PRO A 342 6.96 -23.45 -18.70
C PRO A 342 7.91 -24.24 -17.79
N ASP A 343 7.35 -25.05 -16.89
CA ASP A 343 8.14 -26.00 -16.10
C ASP A 343 8.73 -27.08 -17.02
N PRO A 344 10.06 -27.30 -17.03
CA PRO A 344 10.70 -28.26 -17.94
C PRO A 344 10.30 -29.71 -17.70
N GLN A 345 9.81 -30.07 -16.52
CA GLN A 345 9.35 -31.41 -16.17
C GLN A 345 7.85 -31.59 -16.40
N ARG A 346 7.09 -30.49 -16.30
CA ARG A 346 5.63 -30.43 -16.46
C ARG A 346 5.22 -29.22 -17.29
N PRO A 347 5.39 -29.28 -18.63
CA PRO A 347 5.17 -28.08 -19.50
C PRO A 347 3.75 -27.49 -19.45
N GLU A 348 2.78 -28.22 -18.92
CA GLU A 348 1.43 -27.73 -18.65
C GLU A 348 1.37 -26.73 -17.47
N LEU A 349 2.45 -26.60 -16.71
CA LEU A 349 2.61 -25.67 -15.59
C LEU A 349 3.58 -24.53 -15.97
N ALA A 350 3.41 -23.36 -15.36
CA ALA A 350 4.34 -22.25 -15.48
C ALA A 350 5.26 -22.16 -14.25
N LEU A 351 6.50 -21.75 -14.43
CA LEU A 351 7.42 -21.39 -13.35
C LEU A 351 7.03 -20.04 -12.75
N CYS A 352 5.93 -20.02 -12.01
CA CYS A 352 5.34 -18.84 -11.40
C CYS A 352 5.06 -19.05 -9.91
N VAL A 353 4.85 -17.97 -9.20
CA VAL A 353 4.51 -17.94 -7.78
C VAL A 353 3.57 -16.78 -7.47
N ASP A 354 2.55 -17.05 -6.66
CA ASP A 354 1.74 -16.04 -6.00
C ASP A 354 2.03 -16.12 -4.49
N VAL A 355 2.37 -14.97 -3.87
CA VAL A 355 2.59 -14.88 -2.43
C VAL A 355 1.31 -14.36 -1.79
N LEU A 356 0.66 -15.21 -1.02
CA LEU A 356 -0.59 -14.91 -0.34
C LEU A 356 -0.30 -14.46 1.09
N ALA A 357 -0.67 -13.24 1.43
CA ALA A 357 -0.55 -12.72 2.80
C ALA A 357 -1.55 -13.41 3.73
N PRO A 358 -1.16 -13.71 4.99
CA PRO A 358 -2.02 -14.40 5.95
C PRO A 358 -3.25 -13.58 6.33
N GLU A 359 -4.10 -14.12 7.19
CA GLU A 359 -5.33 -13.49 7.67
C GLU A 359 -6.37 -13.26 6.55
N GLY A 360 -6.29 -13.99 5.45
CA GLY A 360 -7.24 -13.90 4.33
C GLY A 360 -7.05 -12.69 3.42
N TYR A 361 -5.88 -12.03 3.46
CA TYR A 361 -5.62 -10.90 2.55
C TYR A 361 -5.37 -11.33 1.10
N GLY A 362 -4.91 -12.58 0.88
CA GLY A 362 -4.67 -13.12 -0.45
C GLY A 362 -3.41 -12.57 -1.11
N GLU A 363 -3.37 -12.60 -2.43
CA GLU A 363 -2.19 -12.25 -3.21
C GLU A 363 -1.70 -10.82 -2.97
N ILE A 364 -0.42 -10.69 -2.61
CA ILE A 364 0.32 -9.41 -2.50
C ILE A 364 1.48 -9.32 -3.49
N ILE A 365 2.03 -10.48 -3.92
CA ILE A 365 3.07 -10.59 -4.95
C ILE A 365 2.64 -11.65 -5.95
N GLY A 366 2.76 -11.33 -7.24
CA GLY A 366 2.75 -12.27 -8.35
C GLY A 366 4.07 -12.23 -9.09
N GLY A 367 4.72 -13.38 -9.28
CA GLY A 367 6.05 -13.46 -9.90
C GLY A 367 6.26 -14.68 -10.76
N SER A 368 7.33 -14.66 -11.57
CA SER A 368 7.70 -15.81 -12.39
C SER A 368 9.15 -15.75 -12.87
N GLN A 369 9.66 -16.89 -13.27
CA GLN A 369 10.73 -16.95 -14.25
C GLN A 369 10.15 -16.60 -15.62
N ARG A 370 10.88 -15.81 -16.42
CA ARG A 370 10.42 -15.33 -17.72
C ARG A 370 10.86 -16.26 -18.83
N MET A 371 10.04 -16.35 -19.87
CA MET A 371 10.32 -17.16 -21.04
C MET A 371 11.56 -16.66 -21.77
N ALA A 372 12.55 -17.54 -21.90
CA ALA A 372 13.82 -17.23 -22.56
C ALA A 372 13.83 -17.59 -24.05
N SER A 373 12.93 -18.48 -24.51
CA SER A 373 12.83 -18.92 -25.90
C SER A 373 12.04 -17.93 -26.74
N HIS A 374 12.65 -17.44 -27.83
CA HIS A 374 11.98 -16.56 -28.82
C HIS A 374 10.74 -17.22 -29.42
N ASP A 375 10.90 -18.46 -29.96
CA ASP A 375 9.85 -19.11 -30.73
C ASP A 375 8.66 -19.50 -29.83
N LEU A 376 8.94 -19.92 -28.60
CA LEU A 376 7.89 -20.23 -27.64
C LEU A 376 7.17 -18.95 -27.17
N LEU A 377 7.89 -17.85 -26.95
CA LEU A 377 7.28 -16.56 -26.61
C LEU A 377 6.38 -16.07 -27.74
N LEU A 378 6.83 -16.15 -28.99
CA LEU A 378 6.03 -15.77 -30.16
C LEU A 378 4.76 -16.64 -30.25
N GLN A 379 4.88 -17.95 -30.06
CA GLN A 379 3.71 -18.83 -30.02
C GLN A 379 2.72 -18.40 -28.93
N ARG A 380 3.19 -18.09 -27.73
CA ARG A 380 2.33 -17.65 -26.61
C ARG A 380 1.67 -16.31 -26.87
N ILE A 381 2.34 -15.37 -27.53
CA ILE A 381 1.75 -14.09 -27.95
C ILE A 381 0.56 -14.37 -28.87
N HIS A 382 0.72 -15.26 -29.85
CA HIS A 382 -0.37 -15.62 -30.76
C HIS A 382 -1.52 -16.36 -30.05
N GLU A 383 -1.21 -17.31 -29.16
CA GLU A 383 -2.21 -18.05 -28.35
C GLU A 383 -3.08 -17.11 -27.49
N HIS A 384 -2.48 -16.01 -27.00
CA HIS A 384 -3.19 -14.99 -26.24
C HIS A 384 -3.89 -13.94 -27.10
N GLY A 385 -3.84 -14.06 -28.43
CA GLY A 385 -4.46 -13.12 -29.35
C GLY A 385 -3.86 -11.71 -29.32
N LEU A 386 -2.60 -11.58 -28.93
CA LEU A 386 -1.89 -10.30 -28.82
C LEU A 386 -1.31 -9.89 -30.19
N PRO A 387 -1.29 -8.60 -30.53
CA PRO A 387 -0.74 -8.14 -31.79
C PRO A 387 0.79 -8.22 -31.78
N GLU A 388 1.36 -9.11 -32.61
CA GLU A 388 2.82 -9.35 -32.70
C GLU A 388 3.62 -8.06 -32.87
N GLU A 389 3.12 -7.14 -33.70
CA GLU A 389 3.78 -5.87 -34.02
C GLU A 389 4.12 -5.05 -32.75
N ALA A 390 3.23 -5.04 -31.75
CA ALA A 390 3.45 -4.34 -30.48
C ALA A 390 4.52 -4.99 -29.60
N PHE A 391 4.90 -6.24 -29.89
CA PHE A 391 5.87 -7.02 -29.10
C PHE A 391 7.18 -7.32 -29.83
N LYS A 392 7.40 -6.81 -31.06
CA LYS A 392 8.65 -7.05 -31.80
C LYS A 392 9.89 -6.68 -31.00
N TRP A 393 9.90 -5.52 -30.38
CA TRP A 393 11.00 -5.08 -29.53
C TRP A 393 11.22 -6.01 -28.31
N TYR A 394 10.17 -6.57 -27.76
CA TYR A 394 10.22 -7.48 -26.63
C TYR A 394 10.71 -8.88 -27.05
N LEU A 395 10.32 -9.34 -28.25
CA LEU A 395 10.85 -10.56 -28.87
C LEU A 395 12.34 -10.45 -29.19
N ASP A 396 12.84 -9.25 -29.56
CA ASP A 396 14.25 -9.02 -29.82
C ASP A 396 15.14 -9.28 -28.58
N LEU A 397 14.62 -9.09 -27.36
CA LEU A 397 15.33 -9.45 -26.13
C LEU A 397 15.69 -10.94 -26.08
N ARG A 398 14.96 -11.79 -26.78
CA ARG A 398 15.19 -13.24 -26.87
C ARG A 398 16.14 -13.63 -28.00
N LYS A 399 16.39 -12.73 -28.94
CA LYS A 399 17.33 -12.93 -30.05
C LYS A 399 18.77 -12.50 -29.71
N PHE A 400 18.90 -11.49 -28.89
CA PHE A 400 20.19 -10.83 -28.64
C PHE A 400 20.68 -11.08 -27.21
N GLY A 401 21.20 -12.30 -26.98
CA GLY A 401 21.83 -12.66 -25.70
C GLY A 401 20.86 -12.91 -24.56
N SER A 402 19.74 -13.55 -24.83
CA SER A 402 18.75 -13.95 -23.81
C SER A 402 19.41 -14.83 -22.72
N VAL A 403 19.00 -14.59 -21.50
CA VAL A 403 19.39 -15.38 -20.32
C VAL A 403 18.15 -15.76 -19.52
N PRO A 404 18.18 -16.84 -18.71
CA PRO A 404 17.16 -17.03 -17.68
C PRO A 404 17.07 -15.77 -16.84
N HIS A 405 15.87 -15.28 -16.61
CA HIS A 405 15.64 -14.10 -15.78
C HIS A 405 14.27 -14.18 -15.14
N GLY A 406 14.05 -13.45 -14.10
CA GLY A 406 12.81 -13.49 -13.38
C GLY A 406 12.60 -12.31 -12.45
N GLY A 407 11.38 -12.13 -12.07
CA GLY A 407 10.96 -11.04 -11.20
C GLY A 407 9.52 -11.20 -10.73
N PHE A 408 9.03 -10.17 -10.07
CA PHE A 408 7.68 -10.16 -9.55
C PHE A 408 7.09 -8.74 -9.52
N GLY A 409 5.77 -8.64 -9.39
CA GLY A 409 5.08 -7.41 -9.06
C GLY A 409 4.50 -7.47 -7.65
N MET A 410 4.76 -6.46 -6.82
CA MET A 410 4.08 -6.28 -5.54
C MET A 410 3.21 -5.03 -5.58
N GLY A 411 1.91 -5.21 -5.39
CA GLY A 411 0.96 -4.10 -5.24
C GLY A 411 1.11 -3.43 -3.88
N ILE A 412 1.50 -2.15 -3.87
CA ILE A 412 1.73 -1.39 -2.62
C ILE A 412 0.44 -1.31 -1.79
N GLU A 413 -0.71 -1.09 -2.42
CA GLU A 413 -1.99 -0.96 -1.72
C GLU A 413 -2.40 -2.26 -1.03
N ARG A 414 -2.14 -3.43 -1.64
CA ARG A 414 -2.40 -4.73 -1.01
C ARG A 414 -1.47 -4.97 0.18
N ALA A 415 -0.18 -4.64 0.05
CA ALA A 415 0.78 -4.72 1.15
C ALA A 415 0.40 -3.79 2.32
N VAL A 416 0.00 -2.55 2.03
CA VAL A 416 -0.48 -1.60 3.05
C VAL A 416 -1.76 -2.10 3.72
N ALA A 417 -2.72 -2.63 2.95
CA ALA A 417 -3.96 -3.16 3.52
C ALA A 417 -3.69 -4.28 4.51
N TRP A 418 -2.84 -5.23 4.15
CA TRP A 418 -2.44 -6.33 5.03
C TRP A 418 -1.70 -5.85 6.28
N ILE A 419 -0.63 -5.06 6.11
CA ILE A 419 0.21 -4.59 7.23
C ILE A 419 -0.60 -3.74 8.20
N CYS A 420 -1.49 -2.88 7.70
CA CYS A 420 -2.36 -2.05 8.51
C CYS A 420 -3.62 -2.77 9.04
N GLY A 421 -3.95 -3.97 8.56
CA GLY A 421 -5.16 -4.69 8.95
C GLY A 421 -6.45 -4.06 8.42
N LEU A 422 -6.44 -3.54 7.18
CA LEU A 422 -7.58 -2.82 6.59
C LEU A 422 -8.49 -3.77 5.82
N GLU A 423 -9.78 -3.55 5.91
CA GLU A 423 -10.77 -4.35 5.19
C GLU A 423 -10.81 -4.06 3.69
N HIS A 424 -10.41 -2.85 3.27
CA HIS A 424 -10.54 -2.41 1.89
C HIS A 424 -9.35 -1.54 1.46
N VAL A 425 -8.79 -1.80 0.27
CA VAL A 425 -7.65 -1.05 -0.29
C VAL A 425 -7.93 0.44 -0.53
N ARG A 426 -9.17 0.91 -0.55
CA ARG A 426 -9.51 2.34 -0.71
C ARG A 426 -8.93 3.24 0.38
N GLU A 427 -8.58 2.71 1.54
CA GLU A 427 -7.97 3.50 2.62
C GLU A 427 -6.44 3.60 2.50
N THR A 428 -5.81 2.79 1.66
CA THR A 428 -4.35 2.63 1.59
C THR A 428 -3.62 3.71 0.81
N ILE A 429 -4.33 4.47 -0.02
CA ILE A 429 -3.81 5.53 -0.87
C ILE A 429 -4.57 6.84 -0.60
N PRO A 430 -3.93 8.02 -0.71
CA PRO A 430 -4.59 9.29 -0.41
C PRO A 430 -5.90 9.51 -1.18
N PHE A 431 -5.90 9.28 -2.48
CA PHE A 431 -7.05 9.48 -3.37
C PHE A 431 -7.27 8.25 -4.25
N PRO A 432 -8.05 7.25 -3.78
CA PRO A 432 -8.27 6.03 -4.53
C PRO A 432 -9.12 6.25 -5.78
N ARG A 433 -8.74 5.57 -6.89
CA ARG A 433 -9.54 5.47 -8.10
C ARG A 433 -10.19 4.09 -8.13
N MET A 434 -11.51 4.06 -8.24
CA MET A 434 -12.30 2.83 -8.22
C MET A 434 -13.38 2.90 -9.29
N LEU A 435 -13.97 1.75 -9.58
CA LEU A 435 -15.15 1.69 -10.44
C LEU A 435 -16.22 2.68 -9.95
N TYR A 436 -16.66 3.59 -10.83
CA TYR A 436 -17.64 4.67 -10.57
C TYR A 436 -17.18 5.75 -9.56
N ARG A 437 -15.88 5.81 -9.24
CA ARG A 437 -15.35 6.86 -8.36
C ARG A 437 -14.05 7.44 -8.91
N LEU A 438 -14.19 8.64 -9.46
CA LEU A 438 -13.09 9.45 -9.99
C LEU A 438 -12.80 10.68 -9.10
N TYR A 439 -13.81 11.16 -8.37
CA TYR A 439 -13.75 12.35 -7.51
C TYR A 439 -13.65 11.95 -6.03
N PRO A 440 -12.99 12.77 -5.19
CA PRO A 440 -12.10 13.90 -5.49
C PRO A 440 -10.77 13.48 -6.07
#